data_ffc76c7c144be0a2cd45e616ec98e5fa
#
_entry.id   ffc76c7c144be0a2cd45e616ec98e5fa
#
_cell.length_a   1.000
_cell.length_b   1.000
_cell.length_c   1.000
_cell.angle_alpha   90.00
_cell.angle_beta   90.00
_cell.angle_gamma   90.00
#
_symmetry.space_group_name_H-M   'P 1'
#
loop_
_entity.id
_entity.type
_entity.pdbx_description
1 polymer ?
#
loop_
_entity_poly.entity_id
_entity_poly.type
_entity_poly.pdbx_seq_one_letter_code
_entity_poly.pdbx_strand_id
1 'polypeptide(L)'
;MSTTIRNEIRRGFYLDSVALMRMSRTIAALEGVEEAAMMMGTPANRKIMAAAGLLDDSGEDASGGDLIIGVRADTPSLADAALDEARRQLDQPDRNRDATAAWRPRTLRAALKQLPGANLALISVPGDFAVAEARKAIRRGLHAMIFSDNVAVHDEVELKKEARALGCLVMGPDCGTAIINGTPLAFANAVGRGGVGIVGASGTGIQEVTCLVERYGGGVSHAIGVGGRDLKAEVGGISTMMGINALARDEATHHIVVISKPPPETVAQQVLQCIAA
;
A
#
# COMPACT_ATOMS: atom_id res chain seq x y z
N MET A 1 9.84 -30.37 -22.82
CA MET A 1 11.25 -30.00 -22.57
C MET A 1 11.35 -29.70 -21.09
N SER A 2 12.43 -30.09 -20.41
CA SER A 2 12.60 -29.87 -18.98
C SER A 2 12.99 -28.40 -18.76
N THR A 3 12.09 -27.60 -18.23
CA THR A 3 12.36 -26.19 -17.90
C THR A 3 13.19 -26.08 -16.63
N THR A 4 14.02 -25.07 -16.55
CA THR A 4 14.91 -24.83 -15.41
C THR A 4 14.39 -23.66 -14.61
N ILE A 5 14.27 -23.85 -13.29
CA ILE A 5 13.97 -22.79 -12.33
C ILE A 5 15.27 -22.35 -11.68
N ARG A 6 15.44 -21.03 -11.51
CA ARG A 6 16.54 -20.40 -10.76
C ARG A 6 15.99 -19.30 -9.88
N ASN A 7 16.48 -19.24 -8.66
CA ASN A 7 16.19 -18.14 -7.76
C ASN A 7 17.46 -17.40 -7.35
N GLU A 8 17.30 -16.12 -7.06
CA GLU A 8 18.28 -15.29 -6.39
C GLU A 8 17.61 -14.50 -5.26
N ILE A 9 18.28 -14.46 -4.11
CA ILE A 9 17.83 -13.68 -2.95
C ILE A 9 18.75 -12.47 -2.77
N ARG A 10 18.16 -11.27 -2.79
CA ARG A 10 18.86 -10.05 -2.37
C ARG A 10 18.48 -9.69 -0.95
N ARG A 11 19.37 -9.91 -0.05
CA ARG A 11 19.19 -9.69 1.39
C ARG A 11 19.03 -8.21 1.71
N GLY A 12 18.00 -7.87 2.51
CA GLY A 12 17.75 -6.49 2.95
C GLY A 12 17.48 -5.49 1.81
N PHE A 13 17.06 -5.97 0.64
CA PHE A 13 16.78 -5.16 -0.54
C PHE A 13 15.26 -4.98 -0.69
N TYR A 14 14.81 -3.72 -0.66
CA TYR A 14 13.41 -3.37 -0.82
C TYR A 14 13.18 -2.54 -2.09
N LEU A 15 12.17 -2.92 -2.84
CA LEU A 15 11.62 -2.13 -3.94
C LEU A 15 10.09 -2.21 -3.90
N ASP A 16 9.41 -1.15 -4.34
CA ASP A 16 7.95 -1.13 -4.38
C ASP A 16 7.38 -2.14 -5.39
N SER A 17 6.14 -2.59 -5.15
CA SER A 17 5.51 -3.64 -5.95
C SER A 17 5.31 -3.25 -7.43
N VAL A 18 5.12 -1.97 -7.74
CA VAL A 18 4.93 -1.51 -9.12
C VAL A 18 6.25 -1.58 -9.89
N ALA A 19 7.35 -1.16 -9.26
CA ALA A 19 8.69 -1.29 -9.84
C ALA A 19 9.04 -2.78 -10.04
N LEU A 20 8.77 -3.64 -9.04
CA LEU A 20 9.00 -5.08 -9.14
C LEU A 20 8.18 -5.72 -10.25
N MET A 21 6.89 -5.40 -10.40
CA MET A 21 6.05 -5.90 -11.49
C MET A 21 6.55 -5.46 -12.87
N ARG A 22 7.02 -4.22 -12.99
CA ARG A 22 7.57 -3.69 -14.25
C ARG A 22 8.84 -4.43 -14.65
N MET A 23 9.74 -4.64 -13.70
CA MET A 23 10.98 -5.40 -13.92
C MET A 23 10.68 -6.87 -14.24
N SER A 24 9.77 -7.51 -13.50
CA SER A 24 9.33 -8.88 -13.78
C SER A 24 8.87 -9.04 -15.22
N ARG A 25 8.05 -8.10 -15.73
CA ARG A 25 7.61 -8.11 -17.14
C ARG A 25 8.76 -7.97 -18.14
N THR A 26 9.73 -7.12 -17.82
CA THR A 26 10.90 -6.92 -18.68
C THR A 26 11.75 -8.18 -18.76
N ILE A 27 11.96 -8.87 -17.65
CA ILE A 27 12.72 -10.12 -17.61
C ILE A 27 11.94 -11.26 -18.27
N ALA A 28 10.63 -11.36 -18.04
CA ALA A 28 9.78 -12.37 -18.67
C ALA A 28 9.68 -12.22 -20.21
N ALA A 29 10.00 -11.04 -20.74
CA ALA A 29 10.03 -10.80 -22.20
C ALA A 29 11.34 -11.20 -22.88
N LEU A 30 12.34 -11.69 -22.13
CA LEU A 30 13.60 -12.17 -22.70
C LEU A 30 13.39 -13.50 -23.44
N GLU A 31 14.17 -13.71 -24.49
CA GLU A 31 14.10 -14.92 -25.29
C GLU A 31 14.42 -16.17 -24.45
N GLY A 32 13.56 -17.19 -24.55
CA GLY A 32 13.69 -18.45 -23.81
C GLY A 32 13.36 -18.37 -22.33
N VAL A 33 12.82 -17.25 -21.84
CA VAL A 33 12.22 -17.14 -20.51
C VAL A 33 10.73 -17.41 -20.61
N GLU A 34 10.25 -18.44 -19.92
CA GLU A 34 8.82 -18.76 -19.86
C GLU A 34 8.07 -17.85 -18.88
N GLU A 35 8.69 -17.60 -17.73
CA GLU A 35 8.10 -16.79 -16.67
C GLU A 35 9.18 -16.20 -15.76
N ALA A 36 8.94 -14.99 -15.25
CA ALA A 36 9.81 -14.36 -14.27
C ALA A 36 8.96 -13.54 -13.27
N ALA A 37 9.32 -13.61 -12.01
CA ALA A 37 8.71 -12.80 -10.96
C ALA A 37 9.76 -12.26 -9.97
N MET A 38 9.55 -11.04 -9.53
CA MET A 38 10.30 -10.41 -8.45
C MET A 38 9.33 -10.06 -7.34
N MET A 39 9.54 -10.61 -6.14
CA MET A 39 8.65 -10.39 -4.99
C MET A 39 9.45 -10.29 -3.69
N MET A 40 8.95 -9.49 -2.75
CA MET A 40 9.48 -9.50 -1.39
C MET A 40 9.23 -10.87 -0.74
N GLY A 41 10.20 -11.38 0.03
CA GLY A 41 10.22 -12.74 0.59
C GLY A 41 9.21 -12.99 1.73
N THR A 42 8.05 -12.32 1.73
CA THR A 42 7.00 -12.58 2.72
C THR A 42 6.43 -13.99 2.59
N PRO A 43 5.92 -14.61 3.65
CA PRO A 43 5.31 -15.94 3.58
C PRO A 43 4.20 -16.06 2.52
N ALA A 44 3.42 -14.99 2.32
CA ALA A 44 2.35 -14.96 1.30
C ALA A 44 2.94 -14.97 -0.13
N ASN A 45 3.95 -14.14 -0.38
CA ASN A 45 4.60 -14.05 -1.70
C ASN A 45 5.37 -15.33 -2.05
N ARG A 46 6.04 -15.95 -1.08
CA ARG A 46 6.69 -17.26 -1.30
C ARG A 46 5.68 -18.33 -1.71
N LYS A 47 4.50 -18.38 -1.08
CA LYS A 47 3.42 -19.29 -1.49
C LYS A 47 2.93 -19.01 -2.92
N ILE A 48 2.82 -17.76 -3.31
CA ILE A 48 2.43 -17.37 -4.68
C ILE A 48 3.49 -17.82 -5.68
N MET A 49 4.78 -17.56 -5.40
CA MET A 49 5.87 -17.98 -6.28
C MET A 49 5.99 -19.51 -6.37
N ALA A 50 5.81 -20.23 -5.27
CA ALA A 50 5.80 -21.69 -5.27
C ALA A 50 4.63 -22.25 -6.10
N ALA A 51 3.42 -21.68 -5.95
CA ALA A 51 2.25 -22.08 -6.73
C ALA A 51 2.42 -21.80 -8.25
N ALA A 52 3.17 -20.74 -8.59
CA ALA A 52 3.53 -20.44 -9.98
C ALA A 52 4.71 -21.28 -10.53
N GLY A 53 5.32 -22.14 -9.71
CA GLY A 53 6.51 -22.92 -10.09
C GLY A 53 7.73 -22.04 -10.37
N LEU A 54 7.90 -20.98 -9.58
CA LEU A 54 9.00 -20.02 -9.67
C LEU A 54 9.87 -19.98 -8.41
N LEU A 55 9.65 -20.89 -7.48
CA LEU A 55 10.42 -20.97 -6.23
C LEU A 55 11.18 -22.31 -6.20
N ASP A 56 12.49 -22.24 -5.98
CA ASP A 56 13.35 -23.40 -5.69
C ASP A 56 13.77 -23.38 -4.20
N ASP A 57 14.53 -24.38 -3.76
CA ASP A 57 15.00 -24.50 -2.36
C ASP A 57 15.76 -23.26 -1.88
N SER A 58 16.47 -22.56 -2.76
CA SER A 58 17.21 -21.36 -2.40
C SER A 58 16.28 -20.17 -2.10
N GLY A 59 15.13 -20.09 -2.75
CA GLY A 59 14.12 -19.05 -2.55
C GLY A 59 13.35 -19.22 -1.24
N GLU A 60 13.30 -20.42 -0.66
CA GLU A 60 12.58 -20.68 0.58
C GLU A 60 13.20 -20.01 1.81
N ASP A 61 14.49 -19.72 1.78
CA ASP A 61 15.24 -19.10 2.88
C ASP A 61 15.05 -17.58 3.00
N ALA A 62 14.29 -16.96 2.09
CA ALA A 62 14.09 -15.52 2.08
C ALA A 62 13.17 -15.07 3.23
N SER A 63 13.54 -13.97 3.88
CA SER A 63 12.74 -13.27 4.88
C SER A 63 11.89 -12.16 4.25
N GLY A 64 10.91 -11.62 5.01
CA GLY A 64 10.04 -10.53 4.52
C GLY A 64 10.77 -9.25 4.06
N GLY A 65 11.99 -9.04 4.54
CA GLY A 65 12.85 -7.91 4.15
C GLY A 65 13.78 -8.19 2.96
N ASP A 66 13.72 -9.38 2.37
CA ASP A 66 14.56 -9.78 1.25
C ASP A 66 13.75 -9.76 -0.06
N LEU A 67 14.42 -9.48 -1.17
CA LEU A 67 13.84 -9.62 -2.51
C LEU A 67 14.16 -11.00 -3.07
N ILE A 68 13.17 -11.72 -3.58
CA ILE A 68 13.32 -12.95 -4.35
C ILE A 68 13.15 -12.62 -5.83
N ILE A 69 14.09 -13.08 -6.65
CA ILE A 69 14.02 -13.06 -8.10
C ILE A 69 13.86 -14.52 -8.54
N GLY A 70 12.72 -14.87 -9.13
CA GLY A 70 12.44 -16.20 -9.66
C GLY A 70 12.34 -16.16 -11.18
N VAL A 71 13.04 -17.07 -11.85
CA VAL A 71 13.05 -17.22 -13.31
C VAL A 71 12.84 -18.68 -13.67
N ARG A 72 11.93 -18.94 -14.62
CA ARG A 72 11.76 -20.23 -15.30
C ARG A 72 12.08 -20.05 -16.77
N ALA A 73 13.03 -20.83 -17.30
CA ALA A 73 13.52 -20.73 -18.67
C ALA A 73 13.76 -22.10 -19.31
N ASP A 74 13.86 -22.13 -20.63
CA ASP A 74 14.07 -23.34 -21.39
C ASP A 74 15.38 -24.07 -21.08
N THR A 75 16.42 -23.32 -20.67
CA THR A 75 17.73 -23.85 -20.33
C THR A 75 18.35 -23.15 -19.11
N PRO A 76 19.28 -23.82 -18.40
CA PRO A 76 20.00 -23.19 -17.30
C PRO A 76 20.72 -21.90 -17.70
N SER A 77 21.34 -21.86 -18.88
CA SER A 77 22.08 -20.70 -19.38
C SER A 77 21.17 -19.49 -19.61
N LEU A 78 19.95 -19.71 -20.11
CA LEU A 78 18.95 -18.64 -20.29
C LEU A 78 18.41 -18.12 -18.96
N ALA A 79 18.21 -19.01 -18.00
CA ALA A 79 17.82 -18.61 -16.65
C ALA A 79 18.90 -17.76 -15.97
N ASP A 80 20.17 -18.16 -16.07
CA ASP A 80 21.30 -17.41 -15.52
C ASP A 80 21.47 -16.04 -16.21
N ALA A 81 21.33 -15.99 -17.54
CA ALA A 81 21.35 -14.71 -18.28
C ALA A 81 20.20 -13.77 -17.88
N ALA A 82 19.02 -14.30 -17.62
CA ALA A 82 17.88 -13.53 -17.14
C ALA A 82 18.10 -12.99 -15.72
N LEU A 83 18.73 -13.76 -14.83
CA LEU A 83 19.13 -13.29 -13.49
C LEU A 83 20.19 -12.19 -13.59
N ASP A 84 21.17 -12.32 -14.49
CA ASP A 84 22.19 -11.29 -14.71
C ASP A 84 21.56 -9.98 -15.22
N GLU A 85 20.59 -10.05 -16.10
CA GLU A 85 19.85 -8.89 -16.57
C GLU A 85 19.03 -8.26 -15.43
N ALA A 86 18.40 -9.08 -14.59
CA ALA A 86 17.69 -8.61 -13.40
C ALA A 86 18.61 -7.87 -12.44
N ARG A 87 19.81 -8.43 -12.16
CA ARG A 87 20.86 -7.77 -11.37
C ARG A 87 21.24 -6.42 -11.96
N ARG A 88 21.52 -6.41 -13.26
CA ARG A 88 21.91 -5.19 -13.97
C ARG A 88 20.86 -4.08 -13.84
N GLN A 89 19.56 -4.43 -13.96
CA GLN A 89 18.47 -3.46 -13.79
C GLN A 89 18.33 -2.97 -12.35
N LEU A 90 18.46 -3.86 -11.38
CA LEU A 90 18.40 -3.52 -9.95
C LEU A 90 19.58 -2.64 -9.51
N ASP A 91 20.75 -2.85 -10.10
CA ASP A 91 21.99 -2.12 -9.78
C ASP A 91 22.14 -0.81 -10.60
N GLN A 92 21.32 -0.60 -11.64
CA GLN A 92 21.31 0.67 -12.35
C GLN A 92 20.84 1.80 -11.40
N PRO A 93 21.60 2.87 -11.25
CA PRO A 93 21.12 4.05 -10.57
C PRO A 93 19.88 4.55 -11.32
N ASP A 94 18.80 4.77 -10.57
CA ASP A 94 17.55 5.33 -11.10
C ASP A 94 17.89 6.64 -11.83
N ARG A 95 17.86 6.64 -13.17
CA ARG A 95 18.17 7.84 -13.98
C ARG A 95 17.28 9.04 -13.65
N ASN A 96 16.14 8.82 -13.02
CA ASN A 96 15.29 9.86 -12.46
C ASN A 96 15.73 10.31 -11.05
N ARG A 97 16.70 9.62 -10.40
CA ARG A 97 17.25 10.05 -9.10
C ARG A 97 18.21 11.24 -9.21
N ASP A 98 18.86 11.40 -10.35
CA ASP A 98 19.91 12.43 -10.50
C ASP A 98 19.37 13.82 -10.85
N ALA A 99 18.14 13.96 -11.32
CA ALA A 99 17.55 15.26 -11.64
C ALA A 99 17.14 16.09 -10.40
N THR A 100 17.07 15.47 -9.22
CA THR A 100 16.81 16.12 -7.94
C THR A 100 17.67 15.51 -6.84
N ALA A 101 18.99 15.64 -6.97
CA ALA A 101 19.95 15.34 -5.89
C ALA A 101 19.83 16.34 -4.72
N ALA A 102 18.62 16.88 -4.50
CA ALA A 102 18.29 17.57 -3.27
C ALA A 102 18.44 16.58 -2.12
N TRP A 103 19.15 16.99 -1.09
CA TRP A 103 19.36 16.23 0.13
C TRP A 103 18.06 15.57 0.59
N ARG A 104 18.03 14.22 0.67
CA ARG A 104 16.88 13.45 1.11
C ARG A 104 16.99 13.21 2.61
N PRO A 105 16.02 13.67 3.41
CA PRO A 105 16.03 13.45 4.85
C PRO A 105 15.92 11.95 5.16
N ARG A 106 16.84 11.45 5.97
CA ARG A 106 16.86 10.02 6.38
C ARG A 106 15.94 9.68 7.55
N THR A 107 15.32 10.68 8.16
CA THR A 107 14.43 10.51 9.31
C THR A 107 13.20 11.40 9.16
N LEU A 108 12.07 10.97 9.70
CA LEU A 108 10.84 11.77 9.75
C LEU A 108 11.08 13.15 10.39
N ARG A 109 11.88 13.21 11.46
CA ARG A 109 12.25 14.49 12.12
C ARG A 109 12.98 15.44 11.18
N ALA A 110 13.90 14.92 10.38
CA ALA A 110 14.63 15.73 9.41
C ALA A 110 13.73 16.17 8.26
N ALA A 111 12.82 15.29 7.80
CA ALA A 111 11.81 15.60 6.78
C ALA A 111 10.88 16.74 7.22
N LEU A 112 10.37 16.69 8.44
CA LEU A 112 9.47 17.71 8.98
C LEU A 112 10.15 19.08 9.16
N LYS A 113 11.46 19.13 9.37
CA LYS A 113 12.20 20.41 9.36
C LYS A 113 12.20 21.07 7.99
N GLN A 114 12.19 20.29 6.92
CA GLN A 114 12.15 20.80 5.54
C GLN A 114 10.74 21.08 5.05
N LEU A 115 9.76 20.33 5.57
CA LEU A 115 8.35 20.45 5.21
C LEU A 115 7.51 20.70 6.48
N PRO A 116 7.62 21.88 7.10
CA PRO A 116 6.98 22.17 8.39
C PRO A 116 5.44 22.17 8.32
N GLY A 117 4.85 22.30 7.12
CA GLY A 117 3.40 22.22 6.90
C GLY A 117 2.88 20.81 6.63
N ALA A 118 3.72 19.76 6.68
CA ALA A 118 3.26 18.40 6.49
C ALA A 118 2.27 17.99 7.60
N ASN A 119 1.16 17.38 7.19
CA ASN A 119 0.10 16.87 8.07
C ASN A 119 -0.21 15.38 7.83
N LEU A 120 0.39 14.77 6.82
CA LEU A 120 0.19 13.38 6.45
C LEU A 120 1.53 12.69 6.21
N ALA A 121 1.68 11.46 6.71
CA ALA A 121 2.76 10.54 6.38
C ALA A 121 2.21 9.37 5.56
N LEU A 122 2.72 9.18 4.33
CA LEU A 122 2.46 7.98 3.52
C LEU A 122 3.57 6.97 3.82
N ILE A 123 3.17 5.76 4.24
CA ILE A 123 4.07 4.72 4.73
C ILE A 123 3.96 3.51 3.81
N SER A 124 5.09 3.16 3.18
CA SER A 124 5.22 2.02 2.27
C SER A 124 6.54 1.29 2.56
N VAL A 125 6.63 0.73 3.76
CA VAL A 125 7.74 -0.12 4.22
C VAL A 125 7.21 -1.52 4.51
N PRO A 126 8.05 -2.58 4.65
CA PRO A 126 7.56 -3.89 5.05
C PRO A 126 6.70 -3.81 6.31
N GLY A 127 5.61 -4.62 6.36
CA GLY A 127 4.58 -4.57 7.40
C GLY A 127 5.11 -4.56 8.83
N ASP A 128 6.16 -5.33 9.08
CA ASP A 128 6.84 -5.42 10.38
C ASP A 128 7.36 -4.06 10.91
N PHE A 129 7.65 -3.13 10.00
CA PHE A 129 8.15 -1.79 10.36
C PHE A 129 7.07 -0.70 10.27
N ALA A 130 5.96 -0.97 9.58
CA ALA A 130 4.94 0.02 9.26
C ALA A 130 4.32 0.67 10.49
N VAL A 131 4.01 -0.13 11.52
CA VAL A 131 3.42 0.36 12.78
C VAL A 131 4.37 1.29 13.53
N ALA A 132 5.65 0.95 13.57
CA ALA A 132 6.65 1.78 14.23
C ALA A 132 6.79 3.15 13.54
N GLU A 133 6.79 3.18 12.21
CA GLU A 133 6.84 4.43 11.45
C GLU A 133 5.54 5.23 11.58
N ALA A 134 4.37 4.58 11.53
CA ALA A 134 3.09 5.23 11.75
C ALA A 134 2.98 5.85 13.15
N ARG A 135 3.45 5.13 14.19
CA ARG A 135 3.47 5.64 15.57
C ARG A 135 4.38 6.86 15.72
N LYS A 136 5.52 6.89 15.02
CA LYS A 136 6.39 8.08 14.96
C LYS A 136 5.68 9.27 14.31
N ALA A 137 4.83 9.04 13.30
CA ALA A 137 4.07 10.06 12.60
C ALA A 137 2.95 10.63 13.47
N ILE A 138 2.06 9.79 14.00
CA ILE A 138 0.90 10.24 14.80
C ILE A 138 1.34 10.97 16.09
N ARG A 139 2.43 10.54 16.74
CA ARG A 139 3.00 11.23 17.90
C ARG A 139 3.60 12.60 17.59
N ARG A 140 3.68 12.97 16.31
CA ARG A 140 4.08 14.30 15.82
C ARG A 140 2.91 15.08 15.23
N GLY A 141 1.69 14.60 15.43
CA GLY A 141 0.47 15.23 14.95
C GLY A 141 0.18 15.03 13.47
N LEU A 142 0.86 14.07 12.80
CA LEU A 142 0.53 13.74 11.41
C LEU A 142 -0.53 12.66 11.36
N HIS A 143 -1.43 12.76 10.41
CA HIS A 143 -2.20 11.61 9.95
C HIS A 143 -1.29 10.59 9.30
N ALA A 144 -1.67 9.32 9.26
CA ALA A 144 -0.89 8.27 8.61
C ALA A 144 -1.72 7.55 7.56
N MET A 145 -1.15 7.35 6.37
CA MET A 145 -1.65 6.44 5.36
C MET A 145 -0.68 5.26 5.25
N ILE A 146 -1.11 4.08 5.67
CA ILE A 146 -0.31 2.87 5.66
C ILE A 146 -0.69 2.05 4.43
N PHE A 147 0.13 2.18 3.39
CA PHE A 147 0.02 1.39 2.16
C PHE A 147 0.42 -0.06 2.42
N SER A 148 1.36 -0.27 3.33
CA SER A 148 1.89 -1.59 3.69
C SER A 148 0.80 -2.55 4.15
N ASP A 149 0.88 -3.77 3.68
CA ASP A 149 0.13 -4.95 4.13
C ASP A 149 0.89 -5.73 5.23
N ASN A 150 0.42 -6.92 5.58
CA ASN A 150 1.05 -7.85 6.53
C ASN A 150 1.34 -7.26 7.92
N VAL A 151 0.56 -6.29 8.36
CA VAL A 151 0.56 -5.78 9.74
C VAL A 151 -0.31 -6.67 10.62
N ALA A 152 0.13 -7.01 11.82
CA ALA A 152 -0.66 -7.80 12.76
C ALA A 152 -1.94 -7.03 13.20
N VAL A 153 -3.06 -7.75 13.37
CA VAL A 153 -4.36 -7.13 13.73
C VAL A 153 -4.28 -6.42 15.08
N HIS A 154 -3.61 -7.03 16.06
CA HIS A 154 -3.41 -6.42 17.37
C HIS A 154 -2.69 -5.07 17.26
N ASP A 155 -1.64 -4.99 16.46
CA ASP A 155 -0.86 -3.76 16.27
C ASP A 155 -1.66 -2.69 15.55
N GLU A 156 -2.51 -3.07 14.59
CA GLU A 156 -3.46 -2.16 13.94
C GLU A 156 -4.44 -1.55 14.95
N VAL A 157 -5.03 -2.38 15.81
CA VAL A 157 -5.98 -1.95 16.84
C VAL A 157 -5.34 -0.94 17.79
N GLU A 158 -4.17 -1.27 18.34
CA GLU A 158 -3.47 -0.40 19.29
C GLU A 158 -3.03 0.92 18.62
N LEU A 159 -2.54 0.86 17.39
CA LEU A 159 -2.17 2.06 16.64
C LEU A 159 -3.38 2.98 16.38
N LYS A 160 -4.52 2.42 15.96
CA LYS A 160 -5.74 3.19 15.69
C LYS A 160 -6.34 3.80 16.96
N LYS A 161 -6.28 3.08 18.08
CA LYS A 161 -6.68 3.62 19.39
C LYS A 161 -5.79 4.80 19.82
N GLU A 162 -4.47 4.63 19.71
CA GLU A 162 -3.48 5.67 20.02
C GLU A 162 -3.71 6.90 19.12
N ALA A 163 -3.87 6.68 17.81
CA ALA A 163 -4.11 7.74 16.83
C ALA A 163 -5.40 8.51 17.13
N ARG A 164 -6.50 7.81 17.45
CA ARG A 164 -7.77 8.43 17.84
C ARG A 164 -7.62 9.32 19.09
N ALA A 165 -6.88 8.86 20.08
CA ALA A 165 -6.62 9.65 21.29
C ALA A 165 -5.79 10.91 21.00
N LEU A 166 -4.94 10.89 19.95
CA LEU A 166 -4.13 12.02 19.50
C LEU A 166 -4.85 12.90 18.46
N GLY A 167 -6.08 12.58 18.07
CA GLY A 167 -6.81 13.30 17.01
C GLY A 167 -6.24 13.06 15.61
N CYS A 168 -5.44 11.99 15.41
CA CYS A 168 -4.85 11.64 14.15
C CYS A 168 -5.62 10.50 13.47
N LEU A 169 -5.87 10.59 12.17
CA LEU A 169 -6.48 9.53 11.37
C LEU A 169 -5.39 8.56 10.90
N VAL A 170 -5.67 7.26 11.01
CA VAL A 170 -4.87 6.19 10.39
C VAL A 170 -5.68 5.55 9.28
N MET A 171 -5.26 5.73 8.04
CA MET A 171 -5.77 5.07 6.85
C MET A 171 -4.99 3.78 6.61
N GLY A 172 -5.66 2.64 6.58
CA GLY A 172 -5.01 1.32 6.51
C GLY A 172 -4.79 0.68 7.89
N PRO A 173 -3.92 -0.34 8.00
CA PRO A 173 -3.02 -0.94 6.98
C PRO A 173 -3.74 -1.46 5.73
N ASP A 174 -2.95 -1.76 4.68
CA ASP A 174 -3.46 -2.18 3.37
C ASP A 174 -4.39 -1.11 2.74
N CYS A 175 -4.00 0.16 2.88
CA CYS A 175 -4.68 1.27 2.24
C CYS A 175 -3.99 1.64 0.93
N GLY A 176 -4.46 1.08 -0.17
CA GLY A 176 -3.95 1.37 -1.52
C GLY A 176 -4.55 2.60 -2.17
N THR A 177 -5.61 3.20 -1.60
CA THR A 177 -6.37 4.25 -2.29
C THR A 177 -6.88 5.30 -1.31
N ALA A 178 -6.49 6.55 -1.51
CA ALA A 178 -7.06 7.69 -0.83
C ALA A 178 -7.03 8.94 -1.74
N ILE A 179 -7.98 9.84 -1.56
CA ILE A 179 -7.99 11.18 -2.17
C ILE A 179 -8.17 12.16 -1.02
N ILE A 180 -7.24 13.09 -0.86
CA ILE A 180 -7.31 14.09 0.18
C ILE A 180 -7.35 15.49 -0.44
N ASN A 181 -8.45 16.18 -0.22
CA ASN A 181 -8.68 17.50 -0.78
C ASN A 181 -8.47 17.55 -2.32
N GLY A 182 -9.01 16.53 -3.02
CA GLY A 182 -8.86 16.36 -4.46
C GLY A 182 -7.49 15.84 -4.93
N THR A 183 -6.54 15.61 -4.02
CA THR A 183 -5.21 15.06 -4.36
C THR A 183 -5.22 13.54 -4.27
N PRO A 184 -5.02 12.81 -5.38
CA PRO A 184 -4.96 11.35 -5.36
C PRO A 184 -3.66 10.86 -4.75
N LEU A 185 -3.75 9.83 -3.90
CA LEU A 185 -2.64 9.18 -3.22
C LEU A 185 -2.59 7.69 -3.57
N ALA A 186 -1.39 7.15 -3.67
CA ALA A 186 -1.09 5.76 -4.00
C ALA A 186 -1.77 5.32 -5.33
N PHE A 187 -2.71 4.38 -5.30
CA PHE A 187 -3.42 3.89 -6.50
C PHE A 187 -4.76 4.60 -6.75
N ALA A 188 -4.99 5.76 -6.13
CA ALA A 188 -6.22 6.50 -6.36
C ALA A 188 -6.31 7.03 -7.80
N ASN A 189 -7.53 7.07 -8.32
CA ASN A 189 -7.82 7.70 -9.61
C ASN A 189 -7.66 9.21 -9.51
N ALA A 190 -7.19 9.83 -10.60
CA ALA A 190 -7.25 11.27 -10.77
C ALA A 190 -8.67 11.62 -11.26
N VAL A 191 -9.48 12.22 -10.40
CA VAL A 191 -10.85 12.62 -10.67
C VAL A 191 -11.08 14.08 -10.29
N GLY A 192 -12.09 14.71 -10.86
CA GLY A 192 -12.44 16.09 -10.56
C GLY A 192 -12.79 16.28 -9.08
N ARG A 193 -12.42 17.46 -8.54
CA ARG A 193 -12.82 17.85 -7.19
C ARG A 193 -14.29 18.25 -7.16
N GLY A 194 -15.02 17.81 -6.13
CA GLY A 194 -16.44 18.13 -5.96
C GLY A 194 -16.93 17.81 -4.56
N GLY A 195 -18.24 17.63 -4.40
CA GLY A 195 -18.91 17.53 -3.10
C GLY A 195 -19.10 16.12 -2.53
N VAL A 196 -18.52 15.07 -3.16
CA VAL A 196 -18.69 13.70 -2.68
C VAL A 196 -17.50 13.28 -1.82
N GLY A 197 -17.74 13.02 -0.54
CA GLY A 197 -16.81 12.41 0.37
C GLY A 197 -17.03 10.90 0.46
N ILE A 198 -15.96 10.11 0.51
CA ILE A 198 -16.03 8.65 0.54
C ILE A 198 -15.22 8.14 1.73
N VAL A 199 -15.79 7.21 2.49
CA VAL A 199 -15.06 6.39 3.48
C VAL A 199 -15.18 4.94 3.08
N GLY A 200 -14.08 4.24 2.86
CA GLY A 200 -14.13 2.90 2.31
C GLY A 200 -13.13 1.90 2.87
N ALA A 201 -13.63 0.69 3.18
CA ALA A 201 -12.83 -0.47 3.54
C ALA A 201 -12.39 -1.31 2.32
N SER A 202 -12.63 -0.84 1.10
CA SER A 202 -12.25 -1.48 -0.16
C SER A 202 -11.60 -0.48 -1.09
N GLY A 203 -10.30 -0.63 -1.37
CA GLY A 203 -9.58 0.25 -2.30
C GLY A 203 -10.18 0.23 -3.71
N THR A 204 -10.46 -0.97 -4.26
CA THR A 204 -11.09 -1.13 -5.58
C THR A 204 -12.51 -0.61 -5.61
N GLY A 205 -13.26 -0.74 -4.50
CA GLY A 205 -14.59 -0.15 -4.37
C GLY A 205 -14.54 1.39 -4.39
N ILE A 206 -13.57 1.99 -3.72
CA ILE A 206 -13.33 3.44 -3.79
C ILE A 206 -12.99 3.86 -5.22
N GLN A 207 -12.10 3.14 -5.90
CA GLN A 207 -11.72 3.43 -7.29
C GLN A 207 -12.91 3.41 -8.22
N GLU A 208 -13.75 2.38 -8.14
CA GLU A 208 -14.95 2.28 -8.98
C GLU A 208 -15.94 3.42 -8.70
N VAL A 209 -16.25 3.67 -7.42
CA VAL A 209 -17.18 4.74 -7.05
C VAL A 209 -16.67 6.12 -7.47
N THR A 210 -15.37 6.40 -7.31
CA THR A 210 -14.79 7.67 -7.77
C THR A 210 -14.87 7.84 -9.27
N CYS A 211 -14.65 6.79 -10.07
CA CYS A 211 -14.84 6.79 -11.51
C CYS A 211 -16.31 7.01 -11.91
N LEU A 212 -17.25 6.39 -11.21
CA LEU A 212 -18.67 6.58 -11.46
C LEU A 212 -19.10 8.02 -11.14
N VAL A 213 -18.65 8.56 -10.00
CA VAL A 213 -18.94 9.97 -9.65
C VAL A 213 -18.45 10.92 -10.74
N GLU A 214 -17.22 10.74 -11.22
CA GLU A 214 -16.65 11.53 -12.33
C GLU A 214 -17.45 11.36 -13.62
N ARG A 215 -17.77 10.12 -14.00
CA ARG A 215 -18.51 9.79 -15.22
C ARG A 215 -19.90 10.47 -15.28
N TYR A 216 -20.54 10.62 -14.13
CA TYR A 216 -21.84 11.27 -14.02
C TYR A 216 -21.75 12.78 -13.74
N GLY A 217 -20.59 13.39 -13.95
CA GLY A 217 -20.39 14.84 -13.85
C GLY A 217 -20.28 15.36 -12.42
N GLY A 218 -20.10 14.48 -11.44
CA GLY A 218 -19.79 14.82 -10.07
C GLY A 218 -18.29 14.99 -9.84
N GLY A 219 -17.91 15.24 -8.58
CA GLY A 219 -16.50 15.31 -8.17
C GLY A 219 -16.33 14.84 -6.72
N VAL A 220 -15.10 14.52 -6.38
CA VAL A 220 -14.75 13.96 -5.07
C VAL A 220 -14.01 14.99 -4.22
N SER A 221 -14.51 15.26 -3.01
CA SER A 221 -13.82 16.10 -2.03
C SER A 221 -12.68 15.31 -1.38
N HIS A 222 -13.02 14.18 -0.80
CA HIS A 222 -12.10 13.27 -0.15
C HIS A 222 -12.52 11.82 -0.40
N ALA A 223 -11.54 10.91 -0.44
CA ALA A 223 -11.76 9.48 -0.33
C ALA A 223 -10.80 8.92 0.73
N ILE A 224 -11.34 8.44 1.82
CA ILE A 224 -10.61 7.95 2.98
C ILE A 224 -10.62 6.42 2.96
N GLY A 225 -9.51 5.81 2.56
CA GLY A 225 -9.34 4.36 2.63
C GLY A 225 -8.98 3.92 4.03
N VAL A 226 -9.80 3.10 4.67
CA VAL A 226 -9.61 2.71 6.08
C VAL A 226 -8.91 1.36 6.26
N GLY A 227 -8.62 0.67 5.14
CA GLY A 227 -8.08 -0.70 5.14
C GLY A 227 -9.16 -1.78 5.25
N GLY A 228 -8.89 -2.94 4.66
CA GLY A 228 -9.87 -4.01 4.52
C GLY A 228 -10.35 -4.68 5.82
N ARG A 229 -9.71 -4.38 6.95
CA ARG A 229 -9.99 -4.97 8.26
C ARG A 229 -10.63 -4.02 9.25
N ASP A 230 -10.72 -2.71 8.94
CA ASP A 230 -11.19 -1.70 9.90
C ASP A 230 -12.56 -2.04 10.49
N LEU A 231 -13.48 -2.57 9.67
CA LEU A 231 -14.83 -2.94 10.09
C LEU A 231 -14.97 -4.36 10.67
N LYS A 232 -13.86 -5.08 10.93
CA LYS A 232 -13.91 -6.32 11.70
C LYS A 232 -14.18 -6.05 13.17
N ALA A 233 -14.71 -7.06 13.90
CA ALA A 233 -15.04 -6.95 15.31
C ALA A 233 -13.83 -6.48 16.16
N GLU A 234 -12.65 -6.98 15.85
CA GLU A 234 -11.42 -6.71 16.60
C GLU A 234 -11.00 -5.23 16.49
N VAL A 235 -11.18 -4.62 15.31
CA VAL A 235 -10.81 -3.22 15.04
C VAL A 235 -11.95 -2.25 15.37
N GLY A 236 -13.19 -2.68 15.13
CA GLY A 236 -14.39 -1.98 15.57
C GLY A 236 -14.70 -0.69 14.80
N GLY A 237 -14.23 -0.51 13.56
CA GLY A 237 -14.58 0.64 12.73
C GLY A 237 -13.97 1.97 13.16
N ILE A 238 -12.85 1.94 13.88
CA ILE A 238 -12.25 3.16 14.46
C ILE A 238 -11.97 4.21 13.37
N SER A 239 -11.28 3.85 12.32
CA SER A 239 -10.93 4.80 11.24
C SER A 239 -12.15 5.17 10.41
N THR A 240 -13.10 4.25 10.22
CA THR A 240 -14.36 4.52 9.51
C THR A 240 -15.15 5.63 10.21
N MET A 241 -15.39 5.50 11.52
CA MET A 241 -16.12 6.51 12.27
C MET A 241 -15.39 7.85 12.34
N MET A 242 -14.05 7.83 12.48
CA MET A 242 -13.24 9.06 12.42
C MET A 242 -13.34 9.71 11.03
N GLY A 243 -13.30 8.94 9.96
CA GLY A 243 -13.45 9.43 8.59
C GLY A 243 -14.82 10.05 8.34
N ILE A 244 -15.93 9.40 8.76
CA ILE A 244 -17.28 9.93 8.65
C ILE A 244 -17.39 11.26 9.38
N ASN A 245 -16.92 11.33 10.64
CA ASN A 245 -16.94 12.55 11.44
C ASN A 245 -16.08 13.68 10.84
N ALA A 246 -14.96 13.34 10.18
CA ALA A 246 -14.13 14.34 9.52
C ALA A 246 -14.85 14.91 8.28
N LEU A 247 -15.46 14.06 7.45
CA LEU A 247 -16.20 14.47 6.27
C LEU A 247 -17.48 15.26 6.61
N ALA A 248 -18.16 14.90 7.71
CA ALA A 248 -19.34 15.62 8.15
C ALA A 248 -19.06 17.07 8.60
N ARG A 249 -17.79 17.37 8.93
CA ARG A 249 -17.33 18.71 9.30
C ARG A 249 -16.63 19.46 8.17
N ASP A 250 -16.44 18.81 7.05
CA ASP A 250 -15.80 19.42 5.88
C ASP A 250 -16.84 20.17 5.05
N GLU A 251 -16.71 21.48 4.95
CA GLU A 251 -17.62 22.35 4.20
C GLU A 251 -17.66 22.03 2.69
N ALA A 252 -16.61 21.41 2.15
CA ALA A 252 -16.57 20.99 0.76
C ALA A 252 -17.27 19.65 0.51
N THR A 253 -17.65 18.91 1.56
CA THR A 253 -18.33 17.61 1.46
C THR A 253 -19.82 17.76 1.70
N HIS A 254 -20.63 17.47 0.66
CA HIS A 254 -22.08 17.57 0.73
C HIS A 254 -22.78 16.22 0.81
N HIS A 255 -22.13 15.18 0.32
CA HIS A 255 -22.63 13.81 0.33
C HIS A 255 -21.54 12.87 0.84
N ILE A 256 -21.87 11.97 1.74
CA ILE A 256 -20.93 10.96 2.26
C ILE A 256 -21.36 9.59 1.79
N VAL A 257 -20.44 8.88 1.13
CA VAL A 257 -20.61 7.49 0.70
C VAL A 257 -19.74 6.60 1.58
N VAL A 258 -20.35 5.59 2.19
CA VAL A 258 -19.63 4.58 3.00
C VAL A 258 -19.58 3.27 2.21
N ILE A 259 -18.37 2.78 1.93
CA ILE A 259 -18.11 1.54 1.20
C ILE A 259 -17.59 0.50 2.17
N SER A 260 -18.38 -0.57 2.38
CA SER A 260 -18.08 -1.61 3.36
C SER A 260 -18.10 -2.99 2.74
N LYS A 261 -17.26 -3.89 3.26
CA LYS A 261 -17.57 -5.33 3.29
C LYS A 261 -18.55 -5.55 4.43
N PRO A 262 -19.43 -6.58 4.40
CA PRO A 262 -20.38 -6.82 5.47
C PRO A 262 -19.69 -6.86 6.85
N PRO A 263 -19.93 -5.87 7.74
CA PRO A 263 -19.35 -5.88 9.08
C PRO A 263 -20.18 -6.77 10.02
N PRO A 264 -19.63 -7.17 11.18
CA PRO A 264 -20.44 -7.70 12.28
C PRO A 264 -21.52 -6.70 12.68
N GLU A 265 -22.68 -7.21 13.12
CA GLU A 265 -23.85 -6.38 13.43
C GLU A 265 -23.56 -5.28 14.46
N THR A 266 -22.75 -5.58 15.48
CA THR A 266 -22.35 -4.61 16.49
C THR A 266 -21.58 -3.43 15.91
N VAL A 267 -20.68 -3.69 14.96
CA VAL A 267 -19.90 -2.64 14.27
C VAL A 267 -20.79 -1.87 13.29
N ALA A 268 -21.69 -2.58 12.58
CA ALA A 268 -22.67 -1.95 11.69
C ALA A 268 -23.53 -0.94 12.45
N GLN A 269 -24.06 -1.33 13.61
CA GLN A 269 -24.88 -0.47 14.45
C GLN A 269 -24.10 0.78 14.94
N GLN A 270 -22.84 0.62 15.35
CA GLN A 270 -21.98 1.76 15.74
C GLN A 270 -21.75 2.73 14.58
N VAL A 271 -21.50 2.23 13.38
CA VAL A 271 -21.34 3.06 12.18
C VAL A 271 -22.65 3.80 11.85
N LEU A 272 -23.79 3.10 11.89
CA LEU A 272 -25.10 3.74 11.66
C LEU A 272 -25.42 4.81 12.71
N GLN A 273 -25.10 4.59 13.97
CA GLN A 273 -25.22 5.61 15.02
C GLN A 273 -24.32 6.81 14.75
N CYS A 274 -23.10 6.58 14.29
CA CYS A 274 -22.17 7.64 13.91
C CYS A 274 -22.68 8.49 12.72
N ILE A 275 -23.41 7.86 11.77
CA ILE A 275 -24.01 8.56 10.62
C ILE A 275 -25.26 9.39 11.08
N ALA A 276 -25.98 8.91 12.06
CA ALA A 276 -27.19 9.56 12.55
C ALA A 276 -26.94 10.73 13.53
N ALA A 277 -25.73 10.85 14.05
CA ALA A 277 -25.32 11.88 15.00
C ALA A 277 -24.87 13.17 14.35
#